data_bedfbe4cd6c0942f7636c2d3bd79f7ac
#
_entry.id   bedfbe4cd6c0942f7636c2d3bd79f7ac
#
_cell.length_a   1.000
_cell.length_b   1.000
_cell.length_c   1.000
_cell.angle_alpha   90.00
_cell.angle_beta   90.00
_cell.angle_gamma   90.00
#
_symmetry.space_group_name_H-M   'P 1'
#
loop_
_entity.id
_entity.type
_entity.pdbx_description
1 polymer ?
#
loop_
_entity_poly.entity_id
_entity_poly.type
_entity_poly.pdbx_seq_one_letter_code
_entity_poly.pdbx_strand_id
1 'polypeptide(L)'
;DNHKYFDLSLVYSSSKAGEKIHSYSKNSELKYSNLNEEIKLDEIDIVIFALPNGESSKFVEKIEKIDSSIVMIDIGSDYRFNNNWFYSIPEINNITSSINRISNPGCYATASQLSIAPIKEFITSKVSCIGISGYSGAGATPNDKNNPDIIKESIYPYSLSNHTHEKEIKKHCYNDVSFSPHVADFFRGILITSHFSFSEKLNEKKVLKIYSDFYK
;
A
#
# COMPACT_ATOMS: atom_id res chain seq x y z
N ASP A 1 3.35 2.86 -16.62
CA ASP A 1 3.58 3.24 -18.02
C ASP A 1 4.76 4.22 -18.17
N ASN A 2 4.93 5.12 -17.24
CA ASN A 2 6.01 6.12 -17.29
C ASN A 2 7.27 5.74 -16.53
N HIS A 3 7.39 4.51 -16.05
CA HIS A 3 8.58 4.10 -15.31
C HIS A 3 9.79 4.00 -16.23
N LYS A 4 10.89 4.64 -15.83
CA LYS A 4 12.09 4.78 -16.69
C LYS A 4 12.81 3.46 -16.93
N TYR A 5 12.80 2.56 -15.96
CA TYR A 5 13.63 1.36 -15.94
C TYR A 5 12.83 0.05 -16.04
N PHE A 6 11.52 0.09 -15.92
CA PHE A 6 10.68 -1.11 -15.98
C PHE A 6 9.83 -1.11 -17.23
N ASP A 7 9.77 -2.27 -17.84
CA ASP A 7 8.86 -2.57 -18.94
C ASP A 7 7.86 -3.63 -18.50
N LEU A 8 6.61 -3.43 -18.88
CA LEU A 8 5.55 -4.39 -18.62
C LEU A 8 5.54 -5.43 -19.74
N SER A 9 5.95 -6.64 -19.43
CA SER A 9 6.08 -7.73 -20.41
C SER A 9 4.84 -8.62 -20.43
N LEU A 10 4.30 -8.95 -19.24
CA LEU A 10 3.17 -9.88 -19.11
C LEU A 10 2.16 -9.32 -18.10
N VAL A 11 0.88 -9.50 -18.39
CA VAL A 11 -0.20 -9.18 -17.46
C VAL A 11 -1.23 -10.29 -17.47
N TYR A 12 -1.57 -10.79 -16.29
CA TYR A 12 -2.57 -11.82 -16.10
C TYR A 12 -3.84 -11.26 -15.49
N SER A 13 -4.99 -11.73 -15.95
CA SER A 13 -6.29 -11.37 -15.37
C SER A 13 -7.28 -12.54 -15.54
N SER A 14 -8.11 -12.75 -14.53
CA SER A 14 -9.22 -13.71 -14.60
C SER A 14 -10.41 -13.18 -15.40
N SER A 15 -10.64 -11.87 -15.38
CA SER A 15 -11.84 -11.23 -15.95
C SER A 15 -11.60 -10.52 -17.29
N LYS A 16 -10.32 -10.19 -17.62
CA LYS A 16 -9.96 -9.41 -18.81
C LYS A 16 -9.09 -10.17 -19.82
N ALA A 17 -8.99 -11.50 -19.69
CA ALA A 17 -8.17 -12.31 -20.58
C ALA A 17 -8.54 -12.06 -22.06
N GLY A 18 -7.52 -11.82 -22.90
CA GLY A 18 -7.68 -11.49 -24.33
C GLY A 18 -7.90 -9.99 -24.64
N GLU A 19 -8.29 -9.17 -23.68
CA GLU A 19 -8.45 -7.73 -23.89
C GLU A 19 -7.10 -7.03 -24.04
N LYS A 20 -7.03 -5.96 -24.83
CA LYS A 20 -5.85 -5.10 -24.94
C LYS A 20 -5.71 -4.21 -23.69
N ILE A 21 -4.46 -3.94 -23.33
CA ILE A 21 -4.14 -3.03 -22.21
C ILE A 21 -4.01 -1.60 -22.75
N HIS A 22 -5.12 -0.91 -22.83
CA HIS A 22 -5.18 0.44 -23.45
C HIS A 22 -4.40 1.53 -22.67
N SER A 23 -4.11 1.32 -21.39
CA SER A 23 -3.38 2.28 -20.56
C SER A 23 -1.85 2.18 -20.66
N TYR A 24 -1.31 1.22 -21.43
CA TYR A 24 0.13 1.03 -21.58
C TYR A 24 0.60 1.42 -22.97
N SER A 25 1.25 2.57 -23.07
CA SER A 25 1.65 3.17 -24.36
C SER A 25 2.93 2.60 -24.96
N LYS A 26 3.82 2.01 -24.15
CA LYS A 26 5.08 1.40 -24.62
C LYS A 26 4.85 0.16 -25.50
N ASN A 27 3.74 -0.55 -25.30
CA ASN A 27 3.34 -1.68 -26.12
C ASN A 27 1.82 -1.72 -26.29
N SER A 28 1.32 -1.18 -27.39
CA SER A 28 -0.12 -1.12 -27.71
C SER A 28 -0.76 -2.48 -28.02
N GLU A 29 0.05 -3.50 -28.31
CA GLU A 29 -0.44 -4.84 -28.62
C GLU A 29 -0.47 -5.76 -27.39
N LEU A 30 -0.01 -5.29 -26.24
CA LEU A 30 -0.03 -6.08 -25.00
C LEU A 30 -1.47 -6.38 -24.59
N LYS A 31 -1.73 -7.68 -24.30
CA LYS A 31 -3.04 -8.19 -23.88
C LYS A 31 -2.93 -8.86 -22.51
N TYR A 32 -4.06 -8.93 -21.83
CA TYR A 32 -4.19 -9.75 -20.63
C TYR A 32 -4.17 -11.24 -21.00
N SER A 33 -3.27 -11.99 -20.40
CA SER A 33 -3.28 -13.46 -20.40
C SER A 33 -4.26 -13.98 -19.35
N ASN A 34 -4.73 -15.21 -19.52
CA ASN A 34 -5.62 -15.82 -18.53
C ASN A 34 -4.84 -16.24 -17.28
N LEU A 35 -5.30 -15.84 -16.12
CA LEU A 35 -4.65 -16.14 -14.83
C LEU A 35 -4.60 -17.66 -14.51
N ASN A 36 -5.46 -18.47 -15.15
CA ASN A 36 -5.49 -19.92 -14.97
C ASN A 36 -4.53 -20.67 -15.94
N GLU A 37 -3.91 -19.98 -16.88
CA GLU A 37 -2.90 -20.55 -17.76
C GLU A 37 -1.56 -20.74 -17.04
N GLU A 38 -0.63 -21.41 -17.70
CA GLU A 38 0.73 -21.56 -17.21
C GLU A 38 1.42 -20.20 -17.08
N ILE A 39 2.03 -19.96 -15.92
CA ILE A 39 2.78 -18.72 -15.68
C ILE A 39 4.12 -18.84 -16.39
N LYS A 40 4.36 -17.95 -17.33
CA LYS A 40 5.64 -17.84 -18.04
C LYS A 40 6.50 -16.80 -17.33
N LEU A 41 7.71 -17.18 -16.97
CA LEU A 41 8.65 -16.34 -16.23
C LEU A 41 9.95 -16.09 -16.99
N ASP A 42 10.02 -16.53 -18.25
CA ASP A 42 11.19 -16.29 -19.08
C ASP A 42 11.45 -14.77 -19.21
N GLU A 43 12.65 -14.36 -18.88
CA GLU A 43 13.06 -12.94 -18.90
C GLU A 43 12.24 -12.01 -17.98
N ILE A 44 11.67 -12.54 -16.89
CA ILE A 44 10.92 -11.76 -15.91
C ILE A 44 11.77 -11.56 -14.65
N ASP A 45 12.09 -10.31 -14.34
CA ASP A 45 12.84 -9.94 -13.13
C ASP A 45 11.92 -9.76 -11.92
N ILE A 46 10.70 -9.23 -12.15
CA ILE A 46 9.80 -8.81 -11.08
C ILE A 46 8.37 -9.26 -11.37
N VAL A 47 7.71 -9.82 -10.36
CA VAL A 47 6.26 -10.10 -10.37
C VAL A 47 5.55 -9.24 -9.33
N ILE A 48 4.50 -8.54 -9.76
CA ILE A 48 3.65 -7.72 -8.89
C ILE A 48 2.28 -8.38 -8.76
N PHE A 49 1.89 -8.71 -7.54
CA PHE A 49 0.57 -9.25 -7.23
C PHE A 49 -0.41 -8.11 -6.92
N ALA A 50 -1.37 -7.91 -7.83
CA ALA A 50 -2.48 -6.97 -7.68
C ALA A 50 -3.81 -7.76 -7.60
N LEU A 51 -3.87 -8.72 -6.68
CA LEU A 51 -4.95 -9.68 -6.51
C LEU A 51 -5.85 -9.31 -5.33
N PRO A 52 -7.08 -9.81 -5.28
CA PRO A 52 -7.90 -9.75 -4.07
C PRO A 52 -7.18 -10.41 -2.88
N ASN A 53 -7.47 -9.91 -1.67
CA ASN A 53 -6.88 -10.46 -0.44
C ASN A 53 -7.15 -11.97 -0.31
N GLY A 54 -6.12 -12.71 0.09
CA GLY A 54 -6.17 -14.18 0.23
C GLY A 54 -5.80 -14.95 -1.04
N GLU A 55 -5.57 -14.27 -2.16
CA GLU A 55 -5.38 -14.93 -3.46
C GLU A 55 -3.90 -15.03 -3.88
N SER A 56 -2.99 -14.27 -3.25
CA SER A 56 -1.60 -14.20 -3.72
C SER A 56 -0.79 -15.47 -3.41
N SER A 57 -1.07 -16.17 -2.31
CA SER A 57 -0.27 -17.29 -1.82
C SER A 57 -0.10 -18.42 -2.85
N LYS A 58 -1.16 -18.80 -3.53
CA LYS A 58 -1.12 -19.85 -4.54
C LYS A 58 -0.23 -19.54 -5.75
N PHE A 59 -0.08 -18.26 -6.07
CA PHE A 59 0.79 -17.82 -7.15
C PHE A 59 2.24 -17.67 -6.67
N VAL A 60 2.45 -17.18 -5.46
CA VAL A 60 3.78 -17.13 -4.83
C VAL A 60 4.39 -18.51 -4.81
N GLU A 61 3.66 -19.53 -4.32
CA GLU A 61 4.14 -20.92 -4.28
C GLU A 61 4.47 -21.49 -5.67
N LYS A 62 3.71 -21.14 -6.69
CA LYS A 62 3.99 -21.56 -8.08
C LYS A 62 5.26 -20.93 -8.61
N ILE A 63 5.42 -19.60 -8.40
CA ILE A 63 6.58 -18.85 -8.87
C ILE A 63 7.85 -19.33 -8.16
N GLU A 64 7.79 -19.54 -6.84
CA GLU A 64 8.93 -20.05 -6.06
C GLU A 64 9.44 -21.42 -6.53
N LYS A 65 8.55 -22.26 -7.02
CA LYS A 65 8.92 -23.57 -7.61
C LYS A 65 9.59 -23.45 -8.98
N ILE A 66 9.31 -22.39 -9.74
CA ILE A 66 9.90 -22.14 -11.06
C ILE A 66 11.23 -21.43 -10.90
N ASP A 67 11.22 -20.29 -10.20
CA ASP A 67 12.40 -19.50 -9.93
C ASP A 67 12.25 -18.68 -8.63
N SER A 68 12.95 -19.09 -7.59
CA SER A 68 12.94 -18.42 -6.29
C SER A 68 13.70 -17.10 -6.25
N SER A 69 14.50 -16.77 -7.27
CA SER A 69 15.28 -15.55 -7.37
C SER A 69 14.45 -14.35 -7.82
N ILE A 70 13.32 -14.56 -8.47
CA ILE A 70 12.43 -13.50 -8.93
C ILE A 70 11.98 -12.61 -7.77
N VAL A 71 12.05 -11.30 -7.97
CA VAL A 71 11.54 -10.34 -7.00
C VAL A 71 10.01 -10.36 -7.03
N MET A 72 9.39 -10.57 -5.88
CA MET A 72 7.94 -10.57 -5.74
C MET A 72 7.49 -9.40 -4.89
N ILE A 73 6.51 -8.65 -5.41
CA ILE A 73 5.90 -7.50 -4.72
C ILE A 73 4.40 -7.77 -4.55
N ASP A 74 3.94 -7.91 -3.31
CA ASP A 74 2.50 -8.00 -3.02
C ASP A 74 1.95 -6.62 -2.65
N ILE A 75 1.04 -6.09 -3.48
CA ILE A 75 0.33 -4.84 -3.19
C ILE A 75 -1.00 -5.08 -2.45
N GLY A 76 -1.37 -6.35 -2.28
CA GLY A 76 -2.47 -6.80 -1.44
C GLY A 76 -2.16 -6.71 0.05
N SER A 77 -2.93 -7.43 0.86
CA SER A 77 -2.72 -7.48 2.31
C SER A 77 -2.12 -8.78 2.82
N ASP A 78 -1.90 -9.76 1.93
CA ASP A 78 -1.63 -11.14 2.30
C ASP A 78 -0.31 -11.31 3.06
N TYR A 79 0.67 -10.49 2.73
CA TYR A 79 2.02 -10.62 3.29
C TYR A 79 2.43 -9.49 4.23
N ARG A 80 1.56 -8.51 4.53
CA ARG A 80 1.88 -7.37 5.40
C ARG A 80 2.23 -7.76 6.84
N PHE A 81 1.81 -8.95 7.26
CA PHE A 81 2.08 -9.50 8.58
C PHE A 81 3.03 -10.71 8.56
N ASN A 82 3.53 -11.10 7.39
CA ASN A 82 4.46 -12.22 7.22
C ASN A 82 5.90 -11.74 7.45
N ASN A 83 6.61 -12.38 8.37
CA ASN A 83 7.98 -11.99 8.72
C ASN A 83 9.03 -12.36 7.65
N ASN A 84 8.68 -13.22 6.68
CA ASN A 84 9.55 -13.57 5.55
C ASN A 84 9.41 -12.59 4.38
N TRP A 85 8.51 -11.63 4.50
CA TRP A 85 8.29 -10.58 3.51
C TRP A 85 8.70 -9.24 4.10
N PHE A 86 9.47 -8.48 3.35
CA PHE A 86 9.91 -7.16 3.77
C PHE A 86 8.77 -6.15 3.59
N TYR A 87 8.19 -5.73 4.70
CA TYR A 87 7.20 -4.66 4.69
C TYR A 87 7.89 -3.32 4.48
N SER A 88 7.66 -2.65 3.35
CA SER A 88 8.47 -1.53 2.93
C SER A 88 7.68 -0.25 2.68
N ILE A 89 8.15 0.81 3.33
CA ILE A 89 7.92 2.22 2.96
C ILE A 89 9.32 2.78 2.69
N PRO A 90 9.72 3.04 1.42
CA PRO A 90 11.10 3.42 1.07
C PRO A 90 11.65 4.61 1.85
N GLU A 91 10.78 5.56 2.22
CA GLU A 91 11.13 6.75 3.01
C GLU A 91 11.48 6.42 4.47
N ILE A 92 11.09 5.24 4.97
CA ILE A 92 11.32 4.79 6.36
C ILE A 92 12.32 3.63 6.41
N ASN A 93 12.26 2.74 5.41
CA ASN A 93 13.00 1.49 5.39
C ASN A 93 13.94 1.45 4.18
N ASN A 94 15.21 1.18 4.42
CA ASN A 94 16.17 0.96 3.34
C ASN A 94 15.97 -0.42 2.71
N ILE A 95 15.63 -0.46 1.43
CA ILE A 95 15.57 -1.68 0.63
C ILE A 95 16.96 -1.98 0.11
N THR A 96 17.44 -3.21 0.33
CA THR A 96 18.73 -3.68 -0.20
C THR A 96 18.51 -4.64 -1.37
N SER A 97 19.50 -4.81 -2.22
CA SER A 97 19.44 -5.71 -3.39
C SER A 97 19.25 -7.19 -3.05
N SER A 98 19.43 -7.58 -1.79
CA SER A 98 19.16 -8.95 -1.33
C SER A 98 17.70 -9.25 -1.03
N ILE A 99 16.83 -8.24 -1.00
CA ILE A 99 15.42 -8.40 -0.69
C ILE A 99 14.65 -8.69 -1.96
N ASN A 100 14.05 -9.88 -2.02
CA ASN A 100 13.25 -10.33 -3.16
C ASN A 100 11.79 -10.67 -2.80
N ARG A 101 11.36 -10.41 -1.56
CA ARG A 101 9.98 -10.57 -1.10
C ARG A 101 9.55 -9.28 -0.43
N ILE A 102 8.70 -8.50 -1.12
CA ILE A 102 8.29 -7.16 -0.68
C ILE A 102 6.79 -7.12 -0.49
N SER A 103 6.36 -6.73 0.68
CA SER A 103 4.96 -6.47 0.99
C SER A 103 4.70 -4.97 1.02
N ASN A 104 3.84 -4.50 0.11
CA ASN A 104 3.48 -3.10 0.01
C ASN A 104 2.44 -2.72 1.06
N PRO A 105 2.67 -1.66 1.84
CA PRO A 105 1.74 -1.20 2.86
C PRO A 105 0.37 -0.78 2.35
N GLY A 106 -0.63 -0.83 3.24
CA GLY A 106 -1.91 -0.19 2.97
C GLY A 106 -1.81 1.33 2.93
N CYS A 107 -2.68 1.96 2.17
CA CYS A 107 -2.60 3.39 1.88
C CYS A 107 -2.65 4.30 3.14
N TYR A 108 -3.61 4.07 4.03
CA TYR A 108 -3.66 4.79 5.32
C TYR A 108 -2.53 4.41 6.26
N ALA A 109 -2.09 3.15 6.24
CA ALA A 109 -0.96 2.72 7.04
C ALA A 109 0.32 3.44 6.60
N THR A 110 0.54 3.59 5.28
CA THR A 110 1.64 4.39 4.73
C THR A 110 1.58 5.83 5.22
N ALA A 111 0.45 6.51 5.02
CA ALA A 111 0.32 7.91 5.39
C ALA A 111 0.48 8.15 6.90
N SER A 112 -0.07 7.25 7.74
CA SER A 112 0.08 7.33 9.19
C SER A 112 1.52 7.08 9.64
N GLN A 113 2.20 6.09 9.07
CA GLN A 113 3.58 5.81 9.41
C GLN A 113 4.51 6.94 8.97
N LEU A 114 4.28 7.54 7.82
CA LEU A 114 5.02 8.74 7.39
C LEU A 114 4.79 9.92 8.35
N SER A 115 3.61 10.05 8.95
CA SER A 115 3.37 11.10 9.94
C SER A 115 4.02 10.82 11.30
N ILE A 116 4.21 9.55 11.68
CA ILE A 116 4.69 9.17 13.02
C ILE A 116 6.20 8.93 13.03
N ALA A 117 6.76 8.29 12.00
CA ALA A 117 8.13 7.79 11.99
C ALA A 117 9.20 8.82 12.36
N PRO A 118 9.17 10.07 11.84
CA PRO A 118 10.22 11.05 12.16
C PRO A 118 10.26 11.44 13.64
N ILE A 119 9.13 11.34 14.34
CA ILE A 119 8.95 11.90 15.68
C ILE A 119 8.65 10.85 16.76
N LYS A 120 8.59 9.57 16.39
CA LYS A 120 8.14 8.47 17.26
C LYS A 120 8.91 8.39 18.60
N GLU A 121 10.18 8.70 18.60
CA GLU A 121 11.03 8.64 19.80
C GLU A 121 10.66 9.72 20.86
N PHE A 122 9.94 10.75 20.47
CA PHE A 122 9.48 11.83 21.36
C PHE A 122 8.06 11.62 21.85
N ILE A 123 7.33 10.64 21.33
CA ILE A 123 5.91 10.40 21.66
C ILE A 123 5.81 9.70 23.01
N THR A 124 4.96 10.24 23.90
CA THR A 124 4.73 9.68 25.26
C THR A 124 3.29 9.24 25.50
N SER A 125 2.43 9.38 24.53
CA SER A 125 1.01 9.03 24.66
C SER A 125 0.59 8.07 23.55
N LYS A 126 -0.62 7.56 23.67
CA LYS A 126 -1.32 6.95 22.53
C LYS A 126 -1.39 7.93 21.36
N VAL A 127 -1.15 7.43 20.17
CA VAL A 127 -1.35 8.18 18.92
C VAL A 127 -2.77 7.93 18.41
N SER A 128 -3.53 9.02 18.20
CA SER A 128 -4.84 8.94 17.55
C SER A 128 -4.73 9.48 16.13
N CYS A 129 -4.91 8.59 15.14
CA CYS A 129 -4.89 8.95 13.72
C CYS A 129 -6.31 9.05 13.17
N ILE A 130 -6.63 10.16 12.52
CA ILE A 130 -7.84 10.35 11.73
C ILE A 130 -7.43 10.39 10.26
N GLY A 131 -7.97 9.48 9.46
CA GLY A 131 -7.70 9.40 8.02
C GLY A 131 -8.92 9.78 7.20
N ILE A 132 -8.73 10.62 6.18
CA ILE A 132 -9.75 10.95 5.19
C ILE A 132 -9.20 10.61 3.81
N SER A 133 -9.89 9.74 3.06
CA SER A 133 -9.50 9.40 1.69
C SER A 133 -10.57 9.74 0.67
N GLY A 134 -10.13 9.97 -0.55
CA GLY A 134 -11.02 9.97 -1.70
C GLY A 134 -11.60 8.58 -1.96
N TYR A 135 -12.76 8.56 -2.62
CA TYR A 135 -13.53 7.32 -2.85
C TYR A 135 -12.83 6.30 -3.77
N SER A 136 -11.88 6.71 -4.61
CA SER A 136 -11.09 5.77 -5.43
C SER A 136 -10.28 4.78 -4.58
N GLY A 137 -10.00 5.09 -3.31
CA GLY A 137 -9.30 4.22 -2.37
C GLY A 137 -10.17 3.11 -1.76
N ALA A 138 -11.48 3.14 -1.95
CA ALA A 138 -12.40 2.14 -1.39
C ALA A 138 -12.50 0.84 -2.24
N GLY A 139 -11.60 0.68 -3.23
CA GLY A 139 -11.53 -0.50 -4.10
C GLY A 139 -12.34 -0.36 -5.39
N ALA A 140 -12.12 -1.29 -6.32
CA ALA A 140 -12.78 -1.28 -7.63
C ALA A 140 -14.19 -1.90 -7.61
N THR A 141 -14.49 -2.76 -6.65
CA THR A 141 -15.83 -3.38 -6.52
C THR A 141 -16.82 -2.33 -6.05
N PRO A 142 -17.93 -2.09 -6.78
CA PRO A 142 -18.94 -1.11 -6.40
C PRO A 142 -19.49 -1.36 -4.99
N ASN A 143 -19.50 -0.32 -4.18
CA ASN A 143 -20.05 -0.31 -2.83
C ASN A 143 -20.36 1.13 -2.41
N ASP A 144 -21.06 1.32 -1.28
CA ASP A 144 -21.50 2.65 -0.84
C ASP A 144 -20.35 3.65 -0.62
N LYS A 145 -19.14 3.16 -0.29
CA LYS A 145 -17.96 4.01 -0.02
C LYS A 145 -17.24 4.47 -1.27
N ASN A 146 -17.48 3.85 -2.41
CA ASN A 146 -16.91 4.26 -3.71
C ASN A 146 -17.98 4.68 -4.72
N ASN A 147 -19.22 4.88 -4.28
CA ASN A 147 -20.30 5.43 -5.09
C ASN A 147 -20.41 6.95 -4.88
N PRO A 148 -19.99 7.79 -5.86
CA PRO A 148 -20.03 9.24 -5.72
C PRO A 148 -21.42 9.81 -5.40
N ASP A 149 -22.48 9.18 -5.90
CA ASP A 149 -23.85 9.65 -5.66
C ASP A 149 -24.30 9.46 -4.20
N ILE A 150 -23.79 8.41 -3.54
CA ILE A 150 -24.09 8.12 -2.12
C ILE A 150 -23.28 9.03 -1.19
N ILE A 151 -22.00 9.24 -1.50
CA ILE A 151 -21.10 10.01 -0.62
C ILE A 151 -21.09 11.51 -0.95
N LYS A 152 -21.88 11.95 -1.92
CA LYS A 152 -21.94 13.33 -2.36
C LYS A 152 -22.08 14.32 -1.19
N GLU A 153 -21.23 15.34 -1.19
CA GLU A 153 -21.22 16.39 -0.17
C GLU A 153 -21.08 15.88 1.28
N SER A 154 -20.49 14.69 1.47
CA SER A 154 -20.37 14.08 2.78
C SER A 154 -18.97 13.52 3.08
N ILE A 155 -18.72 13.28 4.37
CA ILE A 155 -17.58 12.50 4.87
C ILE A 155 -18.17 11.33 5.66
N TYR A 156 -17.79 10.12 5.29
CA TYR A 156 -18.39 8.90 5.81
C TYR A 156 -17.37 8.07 6.61
N PRO A 157 -17.56 7.88 7.94
CA PRO A 157 -16.71 7.01 8.73
C PRO A 157 -17.04 5.54 8.47
N TYR A 158 -16.00 4.67 8.49
CA TYR A 158 -16.22 3.23 8.32
C TYR A 158 -15.17 2.43 9.11
N SER A 159 -15.47 1.16 9.40
CA SER A 159 -14.54 0.23 10.06
C SER A 159 -13.75 0.86 11.24
N LEU A 160 -14.46 1.57 12.12
CA LEU A 160 -13.88 2.34 13.23
C LEU A 160 -13.18 1.47 14.29
N SER A 161 -13.32 0.15 14.21
CA SER A 161 -12.63 -0.80 15.06
C SER A 161 -11.99 -1.92 14.23
N ASN A 162 -10.85 -2.43 14.69
CA ASN A 162 -10.13 -3.57 14.07
C ASN A 162 -9.73 -3.36 12.60
N HIS A 163 -9.55 -2.13 12.14
CA HIS A 163 -9.11 -1.85 10.79
C HIS A 163 -7.71 -2.45 10.54
N THR A 164 -7.52 -3.09 9.38
CA THR A 164 -6.25 -3.74 9.03
C THR A 164 -5.06 -2.78 9.09
N HIS A 165 -5.24 -1.53 8.61
CA HIS A 165 -4.19 -0.52 8.63
C HIS A 165 -3.79 -0.10 10.06
N GLU A 166 -4.70 -0.15 11.05
CA GLU A 166 -4.34 0.07 12.45
C GLU A 166 -3.36 -1.02 12.93
N LYS A 167 -3.63 -2.28 12.55
CA LYS A 167 -2.74 -3.41 12.88
C LYS A 167 -1.36 -3.27 12.21
N GLU A 168 -1.32 -2.77 10.98
CA GLU A 168 -0.07 -2.49 10.27
C GLU A 168 0.76 -1.43 11.00
N ILE A 169 0.14 -0.30 11.37
CA ILE A 169 0.82 0.77 12.10
C ILE A 169 1.36 0.25 13.43
N LYS A 170 0.54 -0.53 14.16
CA LYS A 170 0.94 -1.14 15.44
C LYS A 170 2.15 -2.06 15.30
N LYS A 171 2.17 -2.88 14.26
CA LYS A 171 3.26 -3.84 14.03
C LYS A 171 4.55 -3.17 13.56
N HIS A 172 4.45 -2.20 12.65
CA HIS A 172 5.58 -1.74 11.87
C HIS A 172 6.10 -0.35 12.25
N CYS A 173 5.38 0.44 13.07
CA CYS A 173 5.76 1.80 13.39
C CYS A 173 5.64 2.14 14.88
N TYR A 174 4.42 2.13 15.42
CA TYR A 174 4.13 2.55 16.79
C TYR A 174 2.98 1.71 17.36
N ASN A 175 3.22 1.00 18.45
CA ASN A 175 2.31 -0.03 18.97
C ASN A 175 1.05 0.51 19.64
N ASP A 176 1.09 1.71 20.22
CA ASP A 176 -0.06 2.32 20.89
C ASP A 176 -0.75 3.35 19.99
N VAL A 177 -1.44 2.87 18.97
CA VAL A 177 -2.18 3.71 18.02
C VAL A 177 -3.65 3.34 17.96
N SER A 178 -4.50 4.31 17.72
CA SER A 178 -5.89 4.13 17.26
C SER A 178 -6.07 4.82 15.91
N PHE A 179 -6.91 4.23 15.06
CA PHE A 179 -7.13 4.72 13.72
C PHE A 179 -8.61 4.81 13.38
N SER A 180 -9.03 5.97 12.87
CA SER A 180 -10.41 6.27 12.46
C SER A 180 -10.43 6.64 10.97
N PRO A 181 -10.76 5.70 10.07
CA PRO A 181 -10.85 5.97 8.64
C PRO A 181 -12.17 6.61 8.22
N HIS A 182 -12.08 7.52 7.25
CA HIS A 182 -13.21 8.16 6.60
C HIS A 182 -13.00 8.16 5.09
N VAL A 183 -14.07 8.09 4.33
CA VAL A 183 -14.10 8.37 2.89
C VAL A 183 -14.86 9.66 2.66
N ALA A 184 -14.43 10.47 1.71
CA ALA A 184 -15.03 11.75 1.39
C ALA A 184 -15.30 11.89 -0.12
N ASP A 185 -16.14 12.84 -0.46
CA ASP A 185 -16.57 13.13 -1.82
C ASP A 185 -15.49 13.88 -2.62
N PHE A 186 -14.35 13.23 -2.80
CA PHE A 186 -13.35 13.60 -3.80
C PHE A 186 -12.72 12.33 -4.38
N PHE A 187 -12.21 12.40 -5.59
CA PHE A 187 -11.76 11.20 -6.30
C PHE A 187 -10.54 10.54 -5.66
N ARG A 188 -9.46 11.29 -5.39
CA ARG A 188 -8.16 10.72 -5.03
C ARG A 188 -7.43 11.56 -3.98
N GLY A 189 -6.70 10.89 -3.12
CA GLY A 189 -5.83 11.47 -2.10
C GLY A 189 -6.16 10.97 -0.71
N ILE A 190 -5.21 11.15 0.22
CA ILE A 190 -5.38 10.80 1.64
C ILE A 190 -4.81 11.94 2.48
N LEU A 191 -5.60 12.37 3.47
CA LEU A 191 -5.18 13.22 4.56
C LEU A 191 -5.10 12.39 5.83
N ILE A 192 -4.00 12.50 6.58
CA ILE A 192 -3.88 11.96 7.95
C ILE A 192 -3.66 13.11 8.91
N THR A 193 -4.41 13.10 10.02
CA THR A 193 -4.15 13.94 11.19
C THR A 193 -3.82 13.03 12.37
N SER A 194 -2.62 13.22 12.96
CA SER A 194 -2.15 12.44 14.11
C SER A 194 -2.07 13.31 15.35
N HIS A 195 -2.71 12.89 16.45
CA HIS A 195 -2.68 13.55 17.75
C HIS A 195 -1.88 12.72 18.75
N PHE A 196 -0.94 13.35 19.44
CA PHE A 196 -0.12 12.73 20.49
C PHE A 196 0.55 13.77 21.38
N SER A 197 1.12 13.33 22.52
CA SER A 197 1.89 14.16 23.44
C SER A 197 3.37 13.88 23.31
N PHE A 198 4.21 14.85 23.62
CA PHE A 198 5.67 14.75 23.59
C PHE A 198 6.28 14.62 24.97
N SER A 199 7.42 13.96 25.07
CA SER A 199 8.24 13.84 26.29
C SER A 199 8.90 15.16 26.72
N GLU A 200 9.12 16.07 25.78
CA GLU A 200 9.72 17.38 25.99
C GLU A 200 8.97 18.47 25.25
N LYS A 201 9.18 19.73 25.63
CA LYS A 201 8.60 20.87 24.89
C LYS A 201 9.27 21.02 23.54
N LEU A 202 8.60 20.53 22.49
CA LEU A 202 8.97 20.79 21.12
C LEU A 202 8.22 22.01 20.61
N ASN A 203 8.93 22.96 20.03
CA ASN A 203 8.29 24.04 19.29
C ASN A 203 8.15 23.68 17.80
N GLU A 204 7.32 24.41 17.08
CA GLU A 204 7.06 24.19 15.65
C GLU A 204 8.34 24.11 14.82
N LYS A 205 9.31 25.02 15.03
CA LYS A 205 10.57 25.05 14.28
C LYS A 205 11.38 23.75 14.47
N LYS A 206 11.42 23.21 15.70
CA LYS A 206 12.12 21.95 16.00
C LYS A 206 11.41 20.77 15.35
N VAL A 207 10.08 20.73 15.40
CA VAL A 207 9.27 19.70 14.73
C VAL A 207 9.51 19.73 13.22
N LEU A 208 9.36 20.88 12.57
CA LEU A 208 9.61 21.03 11.14
C LEU A 208 11.02 20.59 10.74
N LYS A 209 12.02 20.93 11.57
CA LYS A 209 13.40 20.48 11.32
C LYS A 209 13.53 18.97 11.40
N ILE A 210 12.92 18.29 12.37
CA ILE A 210 12.94 16.81 12.49
C ILE A 210 12.39 16.18 11.23
N TYR A 211 11.22 16.63 10.75
CA TYR A 211 10.63 16.08 9.51
C TYR A 211 11.50 16.39 8.29
N SER A 212 11.99 17.61 8.15
CA SER A 212 12.87 17.99 7.04
C SER A 212 14.19 17.21 7.03
N ASP A 213 14.74 16.88 8.19
CA ASP A 213 15.96 16.09 8.30
C ASP A 213 15.73 14.61 8.04
N PHE A 214 14.56 14.08 8.35
CA PHE A 214 14.19 12.68 8.15
C PHE A 214 13.88 12.37 6.68
N TYR A 215 13.22 13.27 5.97
CA TYR A 215 12.78 13.09 4.58
C TYR A 215 13.67 13.84 3.56
N LYS A 216 14.99 13.71 3.70
CA LYS A 216 15.97 14.29 2.76
C LYS A 216 16.11 13.49 1.49
#